data_988ab85a268cfb6cc75e442133b1adc2
#
_entry.id   988ab85a268cfb6cc75e442133b1adc2
#
_cell.length_a   1.000
_cell.length_b   1.000
_cell.length_c   1.000
_cell.angle_alpha   90.00
_cell.angle_beta   90.00
_cell.angle_gamma   90.00
#
_symmetry.space_group_name_H-M   'P 1'
#
loop_
_entity.id
_entity.type
_entity.pdbx_description
1 polymer ?
#
loop_
_entity_poly.entity_id
_entity_poly.type
_entity_poly.pdbx_seq_one_letter_code
_entity_poly.pdbx_strand_id
1 'polypeptide(L)'
;TMIISIPSMVFLAVLVFTLWGGSIRFTTPMLFALAWIPMFGIGGLTGLPLGLAPPDIHLHDTYYVIGHFHYVVAPGSIIAFFAGLYYWFPKICGHKLNDTLGKIHFWGTLIGMNLVFAPMLVQGMAGMSRRLYDGGMEYDHVQPVMFLNEWMTWGAWMIGIFQIFFILNMVLTLRKKSPSEENPWEATTLEWATASPPLAHGNFETEPVVYHPPYEYNVPVNGHNEPYVPQHKKVEIRD
;
A
#
# COMPACT_ATOMS: atom_id res chain seq x y z
N THR A 1 15.44 18.16 6.37
CA THR A 1 15.28 16.72 6.07
C THR A 1 15.28 15.88 7.35
N MET A 2 16.28 16.01 8.24
CA MET A 2 16.32 15.21 9.48
C MET A 2 15.10 15.41 10.39
N ILE A 3 14.57 16.62 10.51
CA ILE A 3 13.40 16.92 11.33
C ILE A 3 12.14 16.19 10.82
N ILE A 4 11.97 16.04 9.52
CA ILE A 4 10.82 15.33 8.92
C ILE A 4 10.85 13.82 9.20
N SER A 5 12.02 13.27 9.57
CA SER A 5 12.13 11.86 9.96
C SER A 5 11.37 11.55 11.24
N ILE A 6 11.22 12.51 12.16
CA ILE A 6 10.52 12.32 13.44
C ILE A 6 9.04 11.97 13.21
N PRO A 7 8.23 12.82 12.53
CA PRO A 7 6.83 12.46 12.27
C PRO A 7 6.69 11.21 11.38
N SER A 8 7.60 10.98 10.44
CA SER A 8 7.58 9.78 9.60
C SER A 8 7.78 8.50 10.40
N MET A 9 8.71 8.51 11.37
CA MET A 9 8.94 7.37 12.28
C MET A 9 7.74 7.14 13.20
N VAL A 10 7.15 8.19 13.75
CA VAL A 10 5.92 8.08 14.56
C VAL A 10 4.80 7.47 13.73
N PHE A 11 4.62 7.93 12.52
CA PHE A 11 3.59 7.42 11.61
C PHE A 11 3.77 5.94 11.32
N LEU A 12 4.98 5.51 10.94
CA LEU A 12 5.29 4.09 10.72
C LEU A 12 5.08 3.26 11.99
N ALA A 13 5.51 3.76 13.14
CA ALA A 13 5.33 3.07 14.42
C ALA A 13 3.83 2.88 14.74
N VAL A 14 3.01 3.90 14.56
CA VAL A 14 1.55 3.80 14.77
C VAL A 14 0.94 2.72 13.87
N LEU A 15 1.33 2.64 12.60
CA LEU A 15 0.84 1.60 11.69
C LEU A 15 1.27 0.20 12.15
N VAL A 16 2.52 0.02 12.54
CA VAL A 16 3.02 -1.26 13.06
C VAL A 16 2.29 -1.65 14.35
N PHE A 17 2.12 -0.72 15.30
CA PHE A 17 1.40 -0.98 16.54
C PHE A 17 -0.08 -1.28 16.31
N THR A 18 -0.72 -0.66 15.30
CA THR A 18 -2.09 -0.98 14.92
C THR A 18 -2.24 -2.44 14.45
N LEU A 19 -1.20 -2.99 13.82
CA LEU A 19 -1.18 -4.39 13.36
C LEU A 19 -0.73 -5.38 14.43
N TRP A 20 -0.07 -4.90 15.47
CA TRP A 20 0.54 -5.74 16.52
C TRP A 20 -0.52 -6.50 17.31
N GLY A 21 -0.38 -7.82 17.35
CA GLY A 21 -1.32 -8.69 18.06
C GLY A 21 -2.67 -8.90 17.35
N GLY A 22 -2.87 -8.29 16.16
CA GLY A 22 -4.07 -8.44 15.39
C GLY A 22 -4.12 -9.74 14.58
N SER A 23 -5.32 -10.17 14.20
CA SER A 23 -5.55 -11.29 13.29
C SER A 23 -5.53 -10.80 11.84
N ILE A 24 -4.36 -10.83 11.20
CA ILE A 24 -4.16 -10.32 9.85
C ILE A 24 -4.71 -11.30 8.83
N ARG A 25 -5.65 -10.84 8.00
CA ARG A 25 -6.17 -11.58 6.85
C ARG A 25 -5.45 -11.10 5.59
N PHE A 26 -4.69 -11.97 4.92
CA PHE A 26 -3.91 -11.65 3.72
C PHE A 26 -4.80 -11.50 2.48
N THR A 27 -5.74 -10.57 2.53
CA THR A 27 -6.53 -10.13 1.39
C THR A 27 -5.72 -9.16 0.53
N THR A 28 -6.11 -8.95 -0.72
CA THR A 28 -5.40 -8.03 -1.62
C THR A 28 -5.19 -6.63 -1.03
N PRO A 29 -6.20 -5.93 -0.47
CA PRO A 29 -5.98 -4.61 0.13
C PRO A 29 -5.01 -4.64 1.31
N MET A 30 -5.07 -5.69 2.13
CA MET A 30 -4.17 -5.85 3.28
C MET A 30 -2.72 -6.10 2.82
N LEU A 31 -2.50 -6.87 1.75
CA LEU A 31 -1.16 -7.08 1.21
C LEU A 31 -0.53 -5.77 0.73
N PHE A 32 -1.29 -4.92 0.03
CA PHE A 32 -0.82 -3.59 -0.36
C PHE A 32 -0.52 -2.71 0.86
N ALA A 33 -1.39 -2.70 1.87
CA ALA A 33 -1.19 -1.94 3.10
C ALA A 33 0.06 -2.42 3.87
N LEU A 34 0.26 -3.74 3.98
CA LEU A 34 1.45 -4.32 4.63
C LEU A 34 2.73 -4.01 3.87
N ALA A 35 2.72 -4.06 2.54
CA ALA A 35 3.88 -3.75 1.72
C ALA A 35 4.24 -2.25 1.74
N TRP A 36 3.26 -1.39 1.93
CA TRP A 36 3.47 0.05 2.05
C TRP A 36 4.43 0.40 3.18
N ILE A 37 4.30 -0.25 4.33
CA ILE A 37 5.12 0.03 5.53
C ILE A 37 6.63 -0.13 5.26
N PRO A 38 7.14 -1.30 4.84
CA PRO A 38 8.57 -1.47 4.58
C PRO A 38 9.04 -0.68 3.35
N MET A 39 8.24 -0.55 2.31
CA MET A 39 8.64 0.18 1.11
C MET A 39 8.81 1.67 1.40
N PHE A 40 7.86 2.29 2.08
CA PHE A 40 7.98 3.67 2.55
C PHE A 40 9.10 3.81 3.59
N GLY A 41 9.28 2.81 4.46
CA GLY A 41 10.38 2.76 5.43
C GLY A 41 11.76 2.81 4.77
N ILE A 42 11.98 2.02 3.71
CA ILE A 42 13.20 2.07 2.89
C ILE A 42 13.37 3.48 2.30
N GLY A 43 12.30 4.04 1.74
CA GLY A 43 12.31 5.41 1.23
C GLY A 43 12.74 6.43 2.29
N GLY A 44 12.16 6.37 3.48
CA GLY A 44 12.51 7.26 4.60
C GLY A 44 13.96 7.11 5.07
N LEU A 45 14.42 5.86 5.26
CA LEU A 45 15.78 5.57 5.71
C LEU A 45 16.84 6.02 4.69
N THR A 46 16.59 5.84 3.39
CA THR A 46 17.49 6.30 2.33
C THR A 46 17.56 7.82 2.20
N GLY A 47 16.62 8.55 2.78
CA GLY A 47 16.65 10.00 2.85
C GLY A 47 17.57 10.57 3.93
N LEU A 48 17.91 9.80 4.97
CA LEU A 48 18.77 10.27 6.06
C LEU A 48 20.18 10.69 5.56
N PRO A 49 20.89 9.88 4.76
CA PRO A 49 22.17 10.29 4.20
C PRO A 49 22.08 11.57 3.34
N LEU A 50 21.00 11.72 2.59
CA LEU A 50 20.77 12.92 1.76
C LEU A 50 20.46 14.18 2.60
N GLY A 51 20.09 14.01 3.86
CA GLY A 51 19.84 15.10 4.80
C GLY A 51 21.09 15.58 5.56
N LEU A 52 22.22 14.91 5.38
CA LEU A 52 23.49 15.19 6.05
C LEU A 52 24.54 15.61 5.03
N ALA A 53 25.19 16.75 5.25
CA ALA A 53 26.18 17.29 4.32
C ALA A 53 27.34 16.32 3.97
N PRO A 54 27.96 15.60 4.93
CA PRO A 54 29.09 14.71 4.61
C PRO A 54 28.73 13.60 3.62
N PRO A 55 27.69 12.77 3.80
CA PRO A 55 27.33 11.76 2.81
C PRO A 55 26.70 12.37 1.54
N ASP A 56 25.98 13.51 1.64
CA ASP A 56 25.34 14.13 0.48
C ASP A 56 26.33 14.71 -0.54
N ILE A 57 27.55 15.07 -0.13
CA ILE A 57 28.62 15.45 -1.06
C ILE A 57 28.86 14.37 -2.12
N HIS A 58 28.72 13.08 -1.75
CA HIS A 58 28.92 11.95 -2.65
C HIS A 58 27.63 11.46 -3.31
N LEU A 59 26.47 11.67 -2.67
CA LEU A 59 25.18 11.14 -3.14
C LEU A 59 24.37 12.17 -3.92
N HIS A 60 24.68 13.46 -3.77
CA HIS A 60 23.98 14.54 -4.45
C HIS A 60 24.03 14.37 -5.97
N ASP A 61 22.90 14.56 -6.62
CA ASP A 61 22.75 14.42 -8.07
C ASP A 61 23.15 13.07 -8.66
N THR A 62 23.17 12.00 -7.84
CA THR A 62 23.36 10.61 -8.31
C THR A 62 22.01 9.87 -8.43
N TYR A 63 22.05 8.65 -8.98
CA TYR A 63 20.91 7.72 -9.01
C TYR A 63 20.39 7.34 -7.61
N TYR A 64 21.20 7.53 -6.56
CA TYR A 64 20.75 7.34 -5.19
C TYR A 64 19.58 8.26 -4.83
N VAL A 65 19.64 9.51 -5.25
CA VAL A 65 18.54 10.48 -5.04
C VAL A 65 17.27 10.01 -5.75
N ILE A 66 17.41 9.47 -6.98
CA ILE A 66 16.28 8.95 -7.75
C ILE A 66 15.69 7.74 -7.06
N GLY A 67 16.50 6.77 -6.63
CA GLY A 67 16.05 5.61 -5.89
C GLY A 67 15.32 5.99 -4.61
N HIS A 68 15.88 6.93 -3.83
CA HIS A 68 15.28 7.43 -2.60
C HIS A 68 13.87 7.98 -2.84
N PHE A 69 13.70 8.97 -3.69
CA PHE A 69 12.38 9.60 -3.83
C PHE A 69 11.37 8.67 -4.52
N HIS A 70 11.80 7.73 -5.36
CA HIS A 70 10.91 6.73 -5.93
C HIS A 70 10.39 5.77 -4.86
N TYR A 71 11.21 5.36 -3.89
CA TYR A 71 10.72 4.59 -2.74
C TYR A 71 9.78 5.38 -1.83
N VAL A 72 9.89 6.70 -1.76
CA VAL A 72 8.95 7.54 -1.02
C VAL A 72 7.66 7.74 -1.79
N VAL A 73 7.75 8.17 -3.06
CA VAL A 73 6.57 8.60 -3.84
C VAL A 73 5.79 7.41 -4.42
N ALA A 74 6.45 6.46 -5.07
CA ALA A 74 5.74 5.39 -5.75
C ALA A 74 5.05 4.43 -4.77
N PRO A 75 5.71 3.83 -3.77
CA PRO A 75 5.00 3.09 -2.73
C PRO A 75 4.07 3.98 -1.91
N GLY A 76 4.54 5.17 -1.52
CA GLY A 76 3.76 6.09 -0.71
C GLY A 76 2.40 6.45 -1.31
N SER A 77 2.34 6.67 -2.62
CA SER A 77 1.11 7.04 -3.31
C SER A 77 0.45 5.86 -4.01
N ILE A 78 1.18 5.11 -4.85
CA ILE A 78 0.59 4.09 -5.73
C ILE A 78 0.17 2.85 -4.95
N ILE A 79 1.02 2.34 -4.04
CA ILE A 79 0.66 1.17 -3.21
C ILE A 79 -0.50 1.52 -2.28
N ALA A 80 -0.47 2.71 -1.65
CA ALA A 80 -1.56 3.18 -0.81
C ALA A 80 -2.87 3.35 -1.61
N PHE A 81 -2.79 3.91 -2.82
CA PHE A 81 -3.93 4.05 -3.72
C PHE A 81 -4.56 2.69 -4.04
N PHE A 82 -3.77 1.69 -4.39
CA PHE A 82 -4.30 0.35 -4.65
C PHE A 82 -4.86 -0.31 -3.39
N ALA A 83 -4.23 -0.14 -2.23
CA ALA A 83 -4.78 -0.62 -0.97
C ALA A 83 -6.20 -0.06 -0.76
N GLY A 84 -6.36 1.26 -0.87
CA GLY A 84 -7.65 1.93 -0.75
C GLY A 84 -8.63 1.52 -1.83
N LEU A 85 -8.19 1.45 -3.07
CA LEU A 85 -9.06 1.07 -4.19
C LEU A 85 -9.64 -0.33 -4.00
N TYR A 86 -8.81 -1.35 -3.71
CA TYR A 86 -9.29 -2.71 -3.45
C TYR A 86 -10.19 -2.80 -2.22
N TYR A 87 -9.92 -1.98 -1.19
CA TYR A 87 -10.70 -1.97 0.05
C TYR A 87 -12.08 -1.33 -0.16
N TRP A 88 -12.16 -0.16 -0.78
CA TRP A 88 -13.42 0.58 -0.96
C TRP A 88 -14.17 0.28 -2.26
N PHE A 89 -13.59 -0.48 -3.19
CA PHE A 89 -14.27 -0.83 -4.44
C PHE A 89 -15.65 -1.48 -4.22
N PRO A 90 -15.84 -2.42 -3.26
CA PRO A 90 -17.16 -2.95 -2.94
C PRO A 90 -18.15 -1.88 -2.48
N LYS A 91 -17.68 -0.92 -1.70
CA LYS A 91 -18.49 0.19 -1.23
C LYS A 91 -18.92 1.13 -2.38
N ILE A 92 -17.99 1.44 -3.28
CA ILE A 92 -18.21 2.39 -4.39
C ILE A 92 -19.09 1.77 -5.48
N CYS A 93 -18.83 0.52 -5.86
CA CYS A 93 -19.43 -0.12 -7.03
C CYS A 93 -20.39 -1.27 -6.70
N GLY A 94 -20.55 -1.65 -5.44
CA GLY A 94 -21.38 -2.80 -5.02
C GLY A 94 -20.77 -4.17 -5.39
N HIS A 95 -19.52 -4.23 -5.85
CA HIS A 95 -18.88 -5.46 -6.32
C HIS A 95 -17.47 -5.60 -5.75
N LYS A 96 -17.15 -6.75 -5.17
CA LYS A 96 -15.80 -7.07 -4.71
C LYS A 96 -14.92 -7.54 -5.86
N LEU A 97 -13.72 -6.96 -5.99
CA LEU A 97 -12.70 -7.39 -6.94
C LEU A 97 -12.23 -8.81 -6.62
N ASN A 98 -11.84 -9.57 -7.64
CA ASN A 98 -11.33 -10.94 -7.47
C ASN A 98 -9.99 -10.91 -6.74
N ASP A 99 -9.90 -11.62 -5.62
CA ASP A 99 -8.73 -11.61 -4.73
C ASP A 99 -7.51 -12.29 -5.38
N THR A 100 -7.71 -13.34 -6.18
CA THR A 100 -6.61 -14.03 -6.87
C THR A 100 -5.94 -13.12 -7.90
N LEU A 101 -6.73 -12.48 -8.78
CA LEU A 101 -6.19 -11.52 -9.74
C LEU A 101 -5.55 -10.32 -9.04
N GLY A 102 -6.13 -9.89 -7.92
CA GLY A 102 -5.58 -8.85 -7.08
C GLY A 102 -4.22 -9.21 -6.49
N LYS A 103 -4.05 -10.43 -5.99
CA LYS A 103 -2.77 -10.94 -5.47
C LYS A 103 -1.70 -11.06 -6.56
N ILE A 104 -2.09 -11.50 -7.76
CA ILE A 104 -1.18 -11.54 -8.91
C ILE A 104 -0.70 -10.12 -9.24
N HIS A 105 -1.62 -9.16 -9.35
CA HIS A 105 -1.28 -7.75 -9.55
C HIS A 105 -0.36 -7.21 -8.44
N PHE A 106 -0.66 -7.51 -7.18
CA PHE A 106 0.13 -7.08 -6.03
C PHE A 106 1.58 -7.56 -6.12
N TRP A 107 1.81 -8.87 -6.28
CA TRP A 107 3.15 -9.43 -6.28
C TRP A 107 3.99 -8.94 -7.46
N GLY A 108 3.40 -8.86 -8.65
CA GLY A 108 4.10 -8.32 -9.81
C GLY A 108 4.47 -6.85 -9.65
N THR A 109 3.58 -6.05 -9.09
CA THR A 109 3.84 -4.62 -8.81
C THR A 109 4.92 -4.47 -7.74
N LEU A 110 4.84 -5.20 -6.63
CA LEU A 110 5.80 -5.12 -5.54
C LEU A 110 7.22 -5.54 -5.97
N ILE A 111 7.32 -6.69 -6.64
CA ILE A 111 8.62 -7.20 -7.12
C ILE A 111 9.18 -6.25 -8.19
N GLY A 112 8.35 -5.84 -9.15
CA GLY A 112 8.76 -4.93 -10.21
C GLY A 112 9.27 -3.59 -9.67
N MET A 113 8.61 -2.97 -8.69
CA MET A 113 9.08 -1.74 -8.05
C MET A 113 10.45 -1.92 -7.39
N ASN A 114 10.67 -3.02 -6.69
CA ASN A 114 11.98 -3.29 -6.08
C ASN A 114 13.08 -3.55 -7.12
N LEU A 115 12.75 -4.24 -8.22
CA LEU A 115 13.69 -4.44 -9.34
C LEU A 115 14.07 -3.14 -10.04
N VAL A 116 13.23 -2.11 -9.97
CA VAL A 116 13.55 -0.79 -10.53
C VAL A 116 14.29 0.07 -9.50
N PHE A 117 13.78 0.22 -8.28
CA PHE A 117 14.25 1.26 -7.37
C PHE A 117 15.47 0.85 -6.53
N ALA A 118 15.59 -0.42 -6.13
CA ALA A 118 16.75 -0.87 -5.37
C ALA A 118 18.08 -0.80 -6.17
N PRO A 119 18.12 -1.19 -7.46
CA PRO A 119 19.31 -0.98 -8.27
C PRO A 119 19.73 0.48 -8.39
N MET A 120 18.78 1.43 -8.43
CA MET A 120 19.12 2.86 -8.47
C MET A 120 19.91 3.32 -7.24
N LEU A 121 19.60 2.78 -6.06
CA LEU A 121 20.38 3.07 -4.85
C LEU A 121 21.81 2.57 -4.98
N VAL A 122 21.99 1.35 -5.50
CA VAL A 122 23.31 0.74 -5.69
C VAL A 122 24.14 1.51 -6.73
N GLN A 123 23.55 1.85 -7.86
CA GLN A 123 24.21 2.64 -8.89
C GLN A 123 24.58 4.05 -8.39
N GLY A 124 23.70 4.67 -7.59
CA GLY A 124 23.99 5.96 -7.00
C GLY A 124 25.13 5.92 -5.99
N MET A 125 25.24 4.86 -5.17
CA MET A 125 26.40 4.65 -4.30
C MET A 125 27.69 4.41 -5.08
N ALA A 126 27.62 3.84 -6.30
CA ALA A 126 28.74 3.72 -7.20
C ALA A 126 29.12 5.04 -7.90
N GLY A 127 28.41 6.13 -7.63
CA GLY A 127 28.68 7.45 -8.19
C GLY A 127 28.02 7.72 -9.55
N MET A 128 27.06 6.89 -9.98
CA MET A 128 26.33 7.13 -11.23
C MET A 128 25.50 8.40 -11.12
N SER A 129 25.84 9.42 -11.90
CA SER A 129 25.11 10.68 -11.95
C SER A 129 23.74 10.50 -12.59
N ARG A 130 22.74 11.23 -12.10
CA ARG A 130 21.44 11.33 -12.77
C ARG A 130 21.53 12.25 -14.00
N ARG A 131 20.58 12.12 -14.92
CA ARG A 131 20.43 12.99 -16.10
C ARG A 131 21.56 12.83 -17.14
N LEU A 132 22.18 11.64 -17.22
CA LEU A 132 23.12 11.31 -18.28
C LEU A 132 22.34 10.88 -19.53
N TYR A 133 22.73 11.38 -20.70
CA TYR A 133 22.07 11.03 -21.97
C TYR A 133 22.43 9.62 -22.44
N ASP A 134 23.65 9.19 -22.10
CA ASP A 134 24.22 7.88 -22.48
C ASP A 134 24.00 6.78 -21.43
N GLY A 135 23.30 7.11 -20.33
CA GLY A 135 23.05 6.18 -19.22
C GLY A 135 24.30 5.79 -18.45
N GLY A 136 25.41 6.53 -18.58
CA GLY A 136 26.67 6.30 -17.85
C GLY A 136 27.67 5.42 -18.58
N MET A 137 27.47 5.09 -19.85
CA MET A 137 28.37 4.21 -20.61
C MET A 137 29.80 4.76 -20.80
N GLU A 138 29.97 6.08 -20.78
CA GLU A 138 31.25 6.75 -20.90
C GLU A 138 32.06 6.82 -19.60
N TYR A 139 31.51 6.38 -18.46
CA TYR A 139 32.16 6.49 -17.16
C TYR A 139 32.65 5.16 -16.64
N ASP A 140 33.97 4.98 -16.63
CA ASP A 140 34.64 3.71 -16.24
C ASP A 140 34.25 3.26 -14.83
N HIS A 141 34.07 4.19 -13.88
CA HIS A 141 33.77 3.87 -12.47
C HIS A 141 32.38 3.27 -12.27
N VAL A 142 31.44 3.47 -13.18
CA VAL A 142 30.08 2.90 -13.07
C VAL A 142 29.90 1.62 -13.90
N GLN A 143 30.87 1.26 -14.75
CA GLN A 143 30.79 0.05 -15.59
C GLN A 143 30.43 -1.22 -14.77
N PRO A 144 31.02 -1.45 -13.58
CA PRO A 144 30.71 -2.65 -12.79
C PRO A 144 29.24 -2.78 -12.36
N VAL A 145 28.47 -1.70 -12.38
CA VAL A 145 27.05 -1.68 -11.95
C VAL A 145 26.07 -1.46 -13.11
N MET A 146 26.57 -1.36 -14.35
CA MET A 146 25.74 -1.10 -15.54
C MET A 146 24.74 -2.22 -15.85
N PHE A 147 25.06 -3.48 -15.51
CA PHE A 147 24.13 -4.61 -15.68
C PHE A 147 22.81 -4.41 -14.92
N LEU A 148 22.77 -3.56 -13.90
CA LEU A 148 21.55 -3.23 -13.15
C LEU A 148 20.53 -2.47 -13.99
N ASN A 149 20.94 -1.82 -15.09
CA ASN A 149 20.01 -1.18 -16.05
C ASN A 149 19.07 -2.21 -16.70
N GLU A 150 19.58 -3.41 -16.97
CA GLU A 150 18.75 -4.49 -17.50
C GLU A 150 17.71 -4.94 -16.48
N TRP A 151 18.08 -5.08 -15.20
CA TRP A 151 17.14 -5.43 -14.14
C TRP A 151 16.05 -4.37 -13.97
N MET A 152 16.42 -3.09 -14.01
CA MET A 152 15.46 -2.00 -13.98
C MET A 152 14.49 -2.05 -15.17
N THR A 153 14.99 -2.37 -16.36
CA THR A 153 14.15 -2.54 -17.56
C THR A 153 13.16 -3.69 -17.38
N TRP A 154 13.63 -4.85 -16.94
CA TRP A 154 12.74 -5.99 -16.65
C TRP A 154 11.72 -5.66 -15.55
N GLY A 155 12.14 -4.96 -14.50
CA GLY A 155 11.24 -4.48 -13.44
C GLY A 155 10.15 -3.55 -13.98
N ALA A 156 10.50 -2.62 -14.86
CA ALA A 156 9.55 -1.70 -15.50
C ALA A 156 8.54 -2.44 -16.38
N TRP A 157 9.00 -3.39 -17.20
CA TRP A 157 8.11 -4.25 -17.99
C TRP A 157 7.19 -5.08 -17.09
N MET A 158 7.72 -5.65 -16.01
CA MET A 158 6.94 -6.40 -15.03
C MET A 158 5.82 -5.52 -14.45
N ILE A 159 6.12 -4.32 -13.96
CA ILE A 159 5.10 -3.40 -13.45
C ILE A 159 4.01 -3.21 -14.51
N GLY A 160 4.37 -2.88 -15.76
CA GLY A 160 3.40 -2.64 -16.84
C GLY A 160 2.51 -3.85 -17.13
N ILE A 161 3.09 -5.03 -17.26
CA ILE A 161 2.36 -6.28 -17.53
C ILE A 161 1.39 -6.60 -16.40
N PHE A 162 1.81 -6.45 -15.14
CA PHE A 162 0.96 -6.79 -14.00
C PHE A 162 -0.19 -5.79 -13.77
N GLN A 163 -0.12 -4.55 -14.32
CA GLN A 163 -1.29 -3.66 -14.36
C GLN A 163 -2.43 -4.22 -15.25
N ILE A 164 -2.11 -5.04 -16.24
CA ILE A 164 -3.13 -5.68 -17.07
C ILE A 164 -4.05 -6.57 -16.21
N PHE A 165 -3.50 -7.29 -15.23
CA PHE A 165 -4.30 -8.10 -14.31
C PHE A 165 -5.25 -7.25 -13.46
N PHE A 166 -4.84 -6.05 -13.05
CA PHE A 166 -5.73 -5.11 -12.37
C PHE A 166 -6.86 -4.64 -13.29
N ILE A 167 -6.54 -4.23 -14.52
CA ILE A 167 -7.53 -3.76 -15.50
C ILE A 167 -8.52 -4.89 -15.82
N LEU A 168 -8.03 -6.09 -16.08
CA LEU A 168 -8.88 -7.27 -16.31
C LEU A 168 -9.78 -7.56 -15.11
N ASN A 169 -9.24 -7.52 -13.89
CA ASN A 169 -10.01 -7.73 -12.66
C ASN A 169 -11.16 -6.72 -12.57
N MET A 170 -10.87 -5.44 -12.81
CA MET A 170 -11.86 -4.37 -12.78
C MET A 170 -12.94 -4.58 -13.85
N VAL A 171 -12.55 -4.83 -15.11
CA VAL A 171 -13.50 -5.05 -16.22
C VAL A 171 -14.37 -6.28 -15.99
N LEU A 172 -13.78 -7.39 -15.56
CA LEU A 172 -14.53 -8.63 -15.27
C LEU A 172 -15.49 -8.45 -14.10
N THR A 173 -15.10 -7.71 -13.08
CA THR A 173 -15.92 -7.45 -11.90
C THR A 173 -17.11 -6.54 -12.25
N LEU A 174 -16.89 -5.46 -12.98
CA LEU A 174 -17.96 -4.54 -13.39
C LEU A 174 -18.97 -5.16 -14.36
N ARG A 175 -18.59 -6.25 -15.06
CA ARG A 175 -19.51 -7.01 -15.92
C ARG A 175 -20.39 -8.01 -15.15
N LYS A 176 -20.12 -8.27 -13.88
CA LYS A 176 -20.95 -9.15 -13.05
C LYS A 176 -22.27 -8.46 -12.75
N LYS A 177 -23.38 -9.24 -12.81
CA LYS A 177 -24.74 -8.72 -12.54
C LYS A 177 -25.15 -8.84 -11.07
N SER A 178 -24.51 -9.74 -10.31
CA SER A 178 -24.85 -9.97 -8.90
C SER A 178 -23.94 -9.12 -8.00
N PRO A 179 -24.49 -8.32 -7.10
CA PRO A 179 -23.71 -7.56 -6.13
C PRO A 179 -22.95 -8.49 -5.18
N SER A 180 -21.87 -7.99 -4.59
CA SER A 180 -21.17 -8.67 -3.49
C SER A 180 -21.90 -8.40 -2.17
N GLU A 181 -21.45 -9.06 -1.12
CA GLU A 181 -21.86 -8.74 0.25
C GLU A 181 -21.63 -7.25 0.55
N GLU A 182 -22.52 -6.62 1.31
CA GLU A 182 -22.44 -5.20 1.68
C GLU A 182 -21.18 -4.90 2.51
N ASN A 183 -20.77 -5.85 3.35
CA ASN A 183 -19.59 -5.76 4.21
C ASN A 183 -18.65 -6.98 4.03
N PRO A 184 -17.89 -7.06 2.93
CA PRO A 184 -17.05 -8.22 2.62
C PRO A 184 -15.80 -8.33 3.50
N TRP A 185 -15.57 -7.37 4.39
CA TRP A 185 -14.43 -7.32 5.29
C TRP A 185 -14.75 -7.67 6.73
N GLU A 186 -16.04 -7.83 7.05
CA GLU A 186 -16.53 -7.96 8.44
C GLU A 186 -16.05 -6.75 9.28
N ALA A 187 -16.07 -5.58 8.68
CA ALA A 187 -15.66 -4.35 9.35
C ALA A 187 -16.76 -3.85 10.29
N THR A 188 -16.35 -3.31 11.44
CA THR A 188 -17.27 -2.90 12.50
C THR A 188 -17.73 -1.46 12.39
N THR A 189 -17.04 -0.64 11.58
CA THR A 189 -17.24 0.79 11.43
C THR A 189 -18.55 1.16 10.72
N LEU A 190 -19.08 2.36 11.02
CA LEU A 190 -20.34 2.86 10.44
C LEU A 190 -20.32 2.95 8.93
N GLU A 191 -19.16 3.18 8.30
CA GLU A 191 -19.04 3.21 6.83
C GLU A 191 -19.46 1.88 6.19
N TRP A 192 -19.24 0.76 6.87
CA TRP A 192 -19.61 -0.57 6.38
C TRP A 192 -21.00 -1.02 6.82
N ALA A 193 -21.67 -0.23 7.67
CA ALA A 193 -23.07 -0.41 8.02
C ALA A 193 -24.04 0.18 6.99
N THR A 194 -23.55 1.04 6.08
CA THR A 194 -24.34 1.65 5.01
C THR A 194 -24.46 0.74 3.79
N ALA A 195 -25.45 0.98 2.94
CA ALA A 195 -25.63 0.28 1.67
C ALA A 195 -24.37 0.40 0.76
N SER A 196 -24.17 -0.58 -0.11
CA SER A 196 -23.09 -0.60 -1.10
C SER A 196 -23.67 -0.82 -2.51
N PRO A 197 -23.68 0.21 -3.41
CA PRO A 197 -23.21 1.59 -3.24
C PRO A 197 -24.01 2.40 -2.22
N PRO A 198 -23.43 3.50 -1.68
CA PRO A 198 -24.15 4.39 -0.78
C PRO A 198 -25.33 5.06 -1.47
N LEU A 199 -26.38 5.38 -0.70
CA LEU A 199 -27.54 6.10 -1.21
C LEU A 199 -27.17 7.52 -1.67
N ALA A 200 -27.91 8.05 -2.66
CA ALA A 200 -27.66 9.39 -3.21
C ALA A 200 -27.83 10.51 -2.17
N HIS A 201 -28.73 10.32 -1.20
CA HIS A 201 -29.01 11.26 -0.13
C HIS A 201 -29.10 10.53 1.20
N GLY A 202 -28.18 10.86 2.11
CA GLY A 202 -28.10 10.26 3.44
C GLY A 202 -27.62 8.80 3.41
N ASN A 203 -26.70 8.47 4.29
CA ASN A 203 -26.20 7.10 4.43
C ASN A 203 -27.06 6.24 5.35
N PHE A 204 -27.91 6.87 6.17
CA PHE A 204 -28.82 6.23 7.10
C PHE A 204 -30.19 6.89 7.00
N GLU A 205 -31.25 6.10 7.08
CA GLU A 205 -32.63 6.61 7.11
C GLU A 205 -32.90 7.38 8.41
N THR A 206 -32.29 6.93 9.50
CA THR A 206 -32.34 7.57 10.82
C THR A 206 -30.93 7.73 11.35
N GLU A 207 -30.67 8.71 12.20
CA GLU A 207 -29.35 8.91 12.82
C GLU A 207 -28.93 7.65 13.59
N PRO A 208 -27.77 7.04 13.26
CA PRO A 208 -27.33 5.81 13.90
C PRO A 208 -26.86 6.07 15.33
N VAL A 209 -27.34 5.25 16.27
CA VAL A 209 -26.81 5.24 17.64
C VAL A 209 -25.61 4.34 17.70
N VAL A 210 -24.49 4.87 18.21
CA VAL A 210 -23.24 4.13 18.39
C VAL A 210 -23.21 3.52 19.79
N TYR A 211 -23.18 2.20 19.86
CA TYR A 211 -23.14 1.44 21.12
C TYR A 211 -21.75 0.91 21.46
N HIS A 212 -20.88 0.71 20.45
CA HIS A 212 -19.60 0.04 20.57
C HIS A 212 -18.47 0.86 19.92
N PRO A 213 -17.22 0.74 20.40
CA PRO A 213 -16.06 1.27 19.70
C PRO A 213 -15.85 0.57 18.34
N PRO A 214 -15.01 1.14 17.44
CA PRO A 214 -14.91 0.68 16.05
C PRO A 214 -14.14 -0.64 15.84
N TYR A 215 -13.70 -1.34 16.86
CA TYR A 215 -12.82 -2.52 16.73
C TYR A 215 -13.22 -3.66 17.67
N GLU A 216 -14.51 -3.93 17.77
CA GLU A 216 -15.06 -5.02 18.58
C GLU A 216 -15.03 -6.34 17.80
N TYR A 217 -13.92 -7.07 17.92
CA TYR A 217 -13.71 -8.38 17.30
C TYR A 217 -13.58 -9.47 18.36
N ASN A 218 -14.11 -10.66 18.04
CA ASN A 218 -14.05 -11.85 18.90
C ASN A 218 -14.56 -11.59 20.33
N VAL A 219 -15.70 -10.93 20.43
CA VAL A 219 -16.29 -10.48 21.69
C VAL A 219 -17.24 -11.53 22.27
N PRO A 220 -17.23 -11.78 23.58
CA PRO A 220 -18.21 -12.65 24.22
C PRO A 220 -19.59 -11.99 24.26
N VAL A 221 -20.53 -12.52 23.51
CA VAL A 221 -21.92 -12.08 23.47
C VAL A 221 -22.81 -13.29 23.78
N ASN A 222 -23.59 -13.19 24.86
CA ASN A 222 -24.53 -14.27 25.27
C ASN A 222 -23.92 -15.68 25.36
N GLY A 223 -22.65 -15.79 25.79
CA GLY A 223 -21.95 -17.07 25.97
C GLY A 223 -21.31 -17.65 24.71
N HIS A 224 -21.36 -16.94 23.59
CA HIS A 224 -20.66 -17.26 22.35
C HIS A 224 -19.75 -16.13 21.92
N ASN A 225 -18.62 -16.43 21.28
CA ASN A 225 -17.76 -15.39 20.72
C ASN A 225 -18.29 -14.97 19.36
N GLU A 226 -18.74 -13.71 19.26
CA GLU A 226 -19.07 -13.09 17.98
C GLU A 226 -17.79 -12.69 17.25
N PRO A 227 -17.65 -13.03 15.95
CA PRO A 227 -16.45 -12.73 15.20
C PRO A 227 -16.22 -11.21 15.09
N TYR A 228 -17.28 -10.42 15.04
CA TYR A 228 -17.25 -8.96 15.06
C TYR A 228 -18.59 -8.38 15.51
N VAL A 229 -18.56 -7.20 16.13
CA VAL A 229 -19.76 -6.48 16.56
C VAL A 229 -19.77 -5.09 15.90
N PRO A 230 -20.72 -4.83 14.97
CA PRO A 230 -20.86 -3.51 14.36
C PRO A 230 -21.21 -2.42 15.38
N GLN A 231 -20.66 -1.21 15.21
CA GLN A 231 -20.82 -0.10 16.13
C GLN A 231 -22.29 0.27 16.46
N HIS A 232 -23.20 0.10 15.50
CA HIS A 232 -24.62 0.45 15.61
C HIS A 232 -25.50 -0.69 16.14
N LYS A 233 -24.97 -1.89 16.31
CA LYS A 233 -25.73 -3.05 16.79
C LYS A 233 -25.75 -3.06 18.31
N LYS A 234 -26.96 -2.96 18.90
CA LYS A 234 -27.11 -3.08 20.33
C LYS A 234 -26.97 -4.54 20.74
N VAL A 235 -25.87 -4.88 21.42
CA VAL A 235 -25.59 -6.18 22.02
C VAL A 235 -25.05 -5.98 23.43
N GLU A 236 -25.39 -6.87 24.36
CA GLU A 236 -24.81 -6.88 25.69
C GLU A 236 -23.50 -7.66 25.65
N ILE A 237 -22.37 -6.95 25.75
CA ILE A 237 -21.06 -7.56 25.96
C ILE A 237 -20.96 -7.87 27.45
N ARG A 238 -20.84 -9.13 27.80
CA ARG A 238 -20.61 -9.57 29.18
C ARG A 238 -19.12 -9.83 29.34
N ASP A 239 -18.50 -9.15 30.28
CA ASP A 239 -17.12 -9.38 30.74
C ASP A 239 -16.91 -10.79 31.30
#